data_292cb30769153fc1dcf0fa3f251a1280
#
_entry.id   292cb30769153fc1dcf0fa3f251a1280
#
_cell.length_a   1.000
_cell.length_b   1.000
_cell.length_c   1.000
_cell.angle_alpha   90.00
_cell.angle_beta   90.00
_cell.angle_gamma   90.00
#
_symmetry.space_group_name_H-M   'P 1'
#
loop_
_entity.id
_entity.type
_entity.pdbx_description
1 polymer ?
#
loop_
_entity_poly.entity_id
_entity_poly.type
_entity_poly.pdbx_seq_one_letter_code
_entity_poly.pdbx_strand_id
1 'polypeptide(L)'
;MNERALRANDLYEEHAAFTRWLATQLDQAFSGPTVLITHHAPCELSLFEDSQGNALNPSFASNLTRFMSPRIPLWIHGHVHVSRDYEVKGTRVVCNPRGYAPHMLNHTFNSALVVSV
;
A
#
# COMPACT_ATOMS: atom_id res chain seq x y z
N MET A 1 -22.45 -5.84 -23.64
CA MET A 1 -21.67 -5.72 -22.39
C MET A 1 -22.59 -5.18 -21.31
N ASN A 2 -22.77 -5.92 -20.25
CA ASN A 2 -23.63 -5.48 -19.15
C ASN A 2 -22.85 -4.60 -18.19
N GLU A 3 -23.12 -3.32 -18.24
CA GLU A 3 -22.57 -2.38 -17.27
C GLU A 3 -23.48 -2.39 -16.03
N ARG A 4 -22.87 -2.50 -14.87
CA ARG A 4 -23.55 -2.40 -13.60
C ARG A 4 -22.77 -1.54 -12.63
N ALA A 5 -23.44 -0.99 -11.63
CA ALA A 5 -22.77 -0.20 -10.61
C ALA A 5 -21.78 -1.04 -9.82
N LEU A 6 -20.66 -0.42 -9.45
CA LEU A 6 -19.66 -1.03 -8.58
C LEU A 6 -20.26 -1.27 -7.19
N ARG A 7 -20.01 -2.46 -6.65
CA ARG A 7 -20.47 -2.87 -5.32
C ARG A 7 -19.28 -3.14 -4.43
N ALA A 8 -19.48 -3.04 -3.11
CA ALA A 8 -18.42 -3.34 -2.13
C ALA A 8 -17.85 -4.74 -2.33
N ASN A 9 -18.68 -5.71 -2.66
CA ASN A 9 -18.24 -7.08 -2.90
C ASN A 9 -17.28 -7.20 -4.09
N ASP A 10 -17.42 -6.34 -5.09
CA ASP A 10 -16.52 -6.32 -6.23
C ASP A 10 -15.11 -5.91 -5.80
N LEU A 11 -15.00 -4.94 -4.88
CA LEU A 11 -13.72 -4.51 -4.33
C LEU A 11 -13.05 -5.63 -3.52
N TYR A 12 -13.81 -6.36 -2.74
CA TYR A 12 -13.29 -7.50 -1.98
C TYR A 12 -12.84 -8.63 -2.88
N GLU A 13 -13.56 -8.90 -3.96
CA GLU A 13 -13.18 -9.93 -4.93
C GLU A 13 -11.88 -9.57 -5.65
N GLU A 14 -11.74 -8.31 -6.09
CA GLU A 14 -10.52 -7.81 -6.70
C GLU A 14 -9.34 -7.89 -5.75
N HIS A 15 -9.55 -7.48 -4.50
CA HIS A 15 -8.52 -7.56 -3.48
C HIS A 15 -8.09 -9.01 -3.21
N ALA A 16 -9.06 -9.93 -3.12
CA ALA A 16 -8.77 -11.34 -2.92
C ALA A 16 -7.98 -11.94 -4.10
N ALA A 17 -8.34 -11.56 -5.32
CA ALA A 17 -7.60 -11.99 -6.51
C ALA A 17 -6.17 -11.46 -6.50
N PHE A 18 -5.99 -10.20 -6.15
CA PHE A 18 -4.67 -9.57 -6.04
C PHE A 18 -3.82 -10.28 -4.98
N THR A 19 -4.37 -10.56 -3.80
CA THR A 19 -3.59 -11.20 -2.73
C THR A 19 -3.18 -12.62 -3.09
N ARG A 20 -4.03 -13.36 -3.80
CA ARG A 20 -3.66 -14.70 -4.31
C ARG A 20 -2.53 -14.60 -5.33
N TRP A 21 -2.62 -13.65 -6.24
CA TRP A 21 -1.57 -13.42 -7.23
C TRP A 21 -0.25 -13.04 -6.54
N LEU A 22 -0.31 -12.13 -5.59
CA LEU A 22 0.87 -11.67 -4.85
C LEU A 22 1.53 -12.83 -4.10
N ALA A 23 0.76 -13.64 -3.40
CA ALA A 23 1.27 -14.82 -2.70
C ALA A 23 2.00 -15.76 -3.67
N THR A 24 1.46 -15.98 -4.86
CA THR A 24 2.07 -16.81 -5.88
C THR A 24 3.40 -16.23 -6.35
N GLN A 25 3.46 -14.90 -6.59
CA GLN A 25 4.68 -14.24 -7.01
C GLN A 25 5.77 -14.31 -5.95
N LEU A 26 5.40 -14.06 -4.69
CA LEU A 26 6.36 -14.06 -3.58
C LEU A 26 6.86 -15.47 -3.20
N ASP A 27 6.12 -16.49 -3.57
CA ASP A 27 6.51 -17.88 -3.35
C ASP A 27 7.60 -18.35 -4.33
N GLN A 28 7.83 -17.60 -5.39
CA GLN A 28 8.88 -17.91 -6.36
C GLN A 28 10.26 -17.57 -5.81
N ALA A 29 11.23 -18.44 -6.10
CA ALA A 29 12.60 -18.21 -5.69
C ALA A 29 13.20 -17.01 -6.44
N PHE A 30 13.81 -16.09 -5.68
CA PHE A 30 14.48 -14.93 -6.24
C PHE A 30 15.64 -14.53 -5.33
N SER A 31 16.83 -14.32 -5.90
CA SER A 31 18.05 -14.09 -5.13
C SER A 31 18.29 -12.65 -4.71
N GLY A 32 17.59 -11.70 -5.32
CA GLY A 32 17.74 -10.28 -5.00
C GLY A 32 16.65 -9.78 -4.06
N PRO A 33 16.73 -8.50 -3.65
CA PRO A 33 15.65 -7.87 -2.89
C PRO A 33 14.41 -7.73 -3.76
N THR A 34 13.24 -7.85 -3.13
CA THR A 34 11.96 -7.63 -3.79
C THR A 34 11.36 -6.33 -3.27
N VAL A 35 11.02 -5.44 -4.19
CA VAL A 35 10.30 -4.18 -3.87
C VAL A 35 8.86 -4.32 -4.35
N LEU A 36 7.92 -4.04 -3.46
CA LEU A 36 6.50 -4.03 -3.81
C LEU A 36 6.02 -2.59 -3.99
N ILE A 37 5.19 -2.39 -5.00
CA ILE A 37 4.55 -1.10 -5.26
C ILE A 37 3.07 -1.35 -5.44
N THR A 38 2.26 -0.74 -4.58
CA THR A 38 0.80 -0.80 -4.66
C THR A 38 0.22 0.60 -4.63
N HIS A 39 -1.01 0.76 -5.13
CA HIS A 39 -1.69 2.05 -4.97
C HIS A 39 -2.21 2.21 -3.54
N HIS A 40 -2.88 1.20 -3.01
CA HIS A 40 -3.44 1.26 -1.66
C HIS A 40 -2.41 0.88 -0.60
N ALA A 41 -2.63 1.37 0.62
CA ALA A 41 -1.75 1.09 1.74
C ALA A 41 -1.81 -0.40 2.15
N PRO A 42 -0.67 -1.01 2.46
CA PRO A 42 -0.63 -2.42 2.87
C PRO A 42 -1.02 -2.64 4.34
N CYS A 43 -1.17 -1.57 5.11
CA CYS A 43 -1.36 -1.66 6.56
C CYS A 43 -2.05 -0.39 7.06
N GLU A 44 -2.86 -0.53 8.10
CA GLU A 44 -3.58 0.62 8.68
C GLU A 44 -2.66 1.67 9.30
N LEU A 45 -1.41 1.34 9.58
CA LEU A 45 -0.41 2.30 10.07
C LEU A 45 -0.15 3.43 9.09
N SER A 46 -0.51 3.26 7.82
CA SER A 46 -0.43 4.33 6.82
C SER A 46 -1.59 5.31 6.91
N LEU A 47 -2.64 5.01 7.64
CA LEU A 47 -3.81 5.86 7.77
C LEU A 47 -3.63 6.87 8.91
N PHE A 48 -4.48 7.89 8.94
CA PHE A 48 -4.58 8.76 10.10
C PHE A 48 -5.05 7.97 11.32
N GLU A 49 -4.61 8.37 12.52
CA GLU A 49 -4.94 7.67 13.76
C GLU A 49 -6.45 7.52 13.98
N ASP A 50 -7.21 8.57 13.67
CA ASP A 50 -8.67 8.55 13.80
C ASP A 50 -9.37 7.64 12.80
N SER A 51 -8.67 7.25 11.74
CA SER A 51 -9.18 6.32 10.72
C SER A 51 -8.76 4.88 10.99
N GLN A 52 -7.77 4.66 11.83
CA GLN A 52 -7.28 3.31 12.15
C GLN A 52 -8.35 2.55 12.94
N GLY A 53 -8.53 1.29 12.57
CA GLY A 53 -9.55 0.43 13.19
C GLY A 53 -10.91 0.50 12.53
N ASN A 54 -11.22 1.57 11.81
CA ASN A 54 -12.50 1.73 11.11
C ASN A 54 -12.42 1.47 9.61
N ALA A 55 -11.24 1.50 9.05
CA ALA A 55 -11.06 1.61 7.62
C ALA A 55 -10.26 0.46 7.03
N LEU A 56 -10.34 -0.73 7.60
CA LEU A 56 -9.75 -1.91 6.97
C LEU A 56 -10.64 -2.37 5.82
N ASN A 57 -10.81 -1.49 4.84
CA ASN A 57 -11.41 -1.89 3.59
C ASN A 57 -10.37 -1.77 2.47
N PRO A 58 -10.49 -2.57 1.42
CA PRO A 58 -9.49 -2.59 0.34
C PRO A 58 -9.33 -1.27 -0.40
N SER A 59 -10.28 -0.33 -0.24
CA SER A 59 -10.22 0.98 -0.89
C SER A 59 -9.23 1.94 -0.23
N PHE A 60 -8.85 1.73 1.03
CA PHE A 60 -7.93 2.60 1.77
C PHE A 60 -6.68 1.86 2.20
N ALA A 61 -6.85 0.81 2.98
CA ALA A 61 -5.74 0.00 3.45
C ALA A 61 -6.18 -1.45 3.55
N SER A 62 -5.22 -2.33 3.44
CA SER A 62 -5.42 -3.75 3.63
C SER A 62 -4.51 -4.23 4.75
N ASN A 63 -4.77 -5.39 5.31
CA ASN A 63 -3.83 -5.98 6.22
C ASN A 63 -2.97 -7.00 5.47
N LEU A 64 -1.88 -6.51 4.89
CA LEU A 64 -0.94 -7.33 4.12
C LEU A 64 0.38 -7.56 4.86
N THR A 65 0.38 -7.35 6.18
CA THR A 65 1.59 -7.54 6.98
C THR A 65 2.10 -8.97 6.97
N ARG A 66 1.24 -9.94 6.64
CA ARG A 66 1.67 -11.34 6.50
C ARG A 66 2.68 -11.56 5.37
N PHE A 67 2.75 -10.65 4.41
CA PHE A 67 3.73 -10.71 3.31
C PHE A 67 5.03 -10.00 3.64
N MET A 68 5.08 -9.26 4.74
CA MET A 68 6.25 -8.46 5.09
C MET A 68 7.33 -9.31 5.74
N SER A 69 8.55 -9.08 5.29
CA SER A 69 9.75 -9.77 5.79
C SER A 69 11.00 -9.05 5.27
N PRO A 70 12.20 -9.38 5.77
CA PRO A 70 13.44 -8.83 5.21
C PRO A 70 13.68 -9.15 3.73
N ARG A 71 13.00 -10.16 3.18
CA ARG A 71 13.05 -10.43 1.73
C ARG A 71 12.41 -9.33 0.91
N ILE A 72 11.51 -8.56 1.54
CA ILE A 72 10.82 -7.42 0.93
C ILE A 72 11.24 -6.18 1.72
N PRO A 73 12.44 -5.64 1.45
CA PRO A 73 12.95 -4.53 2.24
C PRO A 73 12.18 -3.24 2.06
N LEU A 74 11.40 -3.09 0.97
CA LEU A 74 10.70 -1.86 0.66
C LEU A 74 9.34 -2.13 0.05
N TRP A 75 8.34 -1.41 0.56
CA TRP A 75 6.98 -1.38 0.03
C TRP A 75 6.56 0.08 -0.16
N ILE A 76 6.30 0.48 -1.39
CA ILE A 76 5.89 1.84 -1.74
C ILE A 76 4.39 1.82 -2.07
N HIS A 77 3.66 2.80 -1.55
CA HIS A 77 2.24 2.93 -1.88
C HIS A 77 1.83 4.38 -2.05
N GLY A 78 0.62 4.58 -2.55
CA GLY A 78 -0.01 5.88 -2.71
C GLY A 78 -1.35 5.96 -1.97
N HIS A 79 -2.32 6.58 -2.61
CA HIS A 79 -3.72 6.74 -2.19
C HIS A 79 -3.94 7.59 -0.94
N VAL A 80 -3.23 7.37 0.16
CA VAL A 80 -3.29 8.27 1.31
C VAL A 80 -2.47 9.53 1.01
N HIS A 81 -3.00 10.70 1.40
CA HIS A 81 -2.42 11.98 1.01
C HIS A 81 -1.52 12.56 2.11
N VAL A 82 -0.80 11.71 2.78
CA VAL A 82 0.10 12.07 3.88
C VAL A 82 1.36 11.22 3.78
N SER A 83 2.50 11.82 4.07
CA SER A 83 3.78 11.11 4.05
C SER A 83 3.82 10.05 5.16
N ARG A 84 4.28 8.87 4.80
CA ARG A 84 4.47 7.76 5.73
C ARG A 84 5.82 7.11 5.49
N ASP A 85 6.47 6.73 6.56
CA ASP A 85 7.72 6.01 6.54
C ASP A 85 7.84 5.23 7.84
N TYR A 86 7.65 3.93 7.78
CA TYR A 86 7.68 3.06 8.95
C TYR A 86 8.15 1.66 8.55
N GLU A 87 8.43 0.83 9.54
CA GLU A 87 8.91 -0.53 9.32
C GLU A 87 8.04 -1.54 10.06
N VAL A 88 7.72 -2.64 9.38
CA VAL A 88 7.00 -3.79 9.93
C VAL A 88 7.69 -5.05 9.47
N LYS A 89 8.11 -5.89 10.40
CA LYS A 89 8.72 -7.21 10.13
C LYS A 89 9.90 -7.16 9.16
N GLY A 90 10.67 -6.07 9.16
CA GLY A 90 11.80 -5.90 8.26
C GLY A 90 11.47 -5.27 6.92
N THR A 91 10.21 -4.95 6.66
CA THR A 91 9.78 -4.22 5.45
C THR A 91 9.58 -2.75 5.79
N ARG A 92 10.31 -1.87 5.11
CA ARG A 92 10.08 -0.43 5.19
C ARG A 92 8.93 -0.06 4.27
N VAL A 93 7.94 0.63 4.80
CA VAL A 93 6.76 1.10 4.03
C VAL A 93 6.86 2.59 3.85
N VAL A 94 6.79 3.06 2.61
CA VAL A 94 6.97 4.48 2.28
C VAL A 94 5.81 4.95 1.42
N CYS A 95 5.23 6.09 1.82
CA CYS A 95 4.30 6.84 1.02
C CYS A 95 4.79 8.28 0.96
N ASN A 96 5.00 8.80 -0.24
CA ASN A 96 5.48 10.17 -0.47
C ASN A 96 4.56 10.85 -1.47
N PRO A 97 3.33 11.18 -1.08
CA PRO A 97 2.35 11.73 -1.99
C PRO A 97 2.51 13.25 -2.12
N ARG A 98 2.23 13.76 -3.31
CA ARG A 98 2.16 15.20 -3.53
C ARG A 98 0.89 15.81 -2.95
N GLY A 99 -0.20 15.08 -2.95
CA GLY A 99 -1.53 15.58 -2.66
C GLY A 99 -2.19 16.21 -3.88
N TYR A 100 -3.30 16.88 -3.69
CA TYR A 100 -4.06 17.56 -4.75
C TYR A 100 -3.82 19.05 -4.75
N ALA A 101 -3.38 19.60 -5.88
CA ALA A 101 -3.27 21.04 -6.06
C ALA A 101 -4.66 21.65 -6.33
N PRO A 102 -4.90 22.92 -5.91
CA PRO A 102 -3.99 23.75 -5.11
C PRO A 102 -4.23 23.64 -3.60
N HIS A 103 -5.36 23.05 -3.15
CA HIS A 103 -5.83 23.21 -1.77
C HIS A 103 -5.50 22.03 -0.84
N MET A 104 -5.12 20.89 -1.41
CA MET A 104 -4.86 19.67 -0.64
C MET A 104 -3.47 19.14 -0.87
N LEU A 105 -2.49 20.04 -0.93
CA LEU A 105 -1.09 19.65 -1.07
C LEU A 105 -0.57 19.05 0.23
N ASN A 106 0.26 18.01 0.09
CA ASN A 106 0.99 17.45 1.21
C ASN A 106 2.27 18.27 1.43
N HIS A 107 2.33 19.04 2.52
CA HIS A 107 3.46 19.93 2.80
C HIS A 107 4.75 19.20 3.16
N THR A 108 4.68 17.89 3.44
CA THR A 108 5.86 17.08 3.72
C THR A 108 6.32 16.28 2.51
N PHE A 109 5.70 16.51 1.34
CA PHE A 109 6.14 15.88 0.10
C PHE A 109 7.59 16.24 -0.22
N ASN A 110 8.40 15.24 -0.49
CA ASN A 110 9.80 15.40 -0.87
C ASN A 110 10.00 14.94 -2.31
N SER A 111 10.11 15.89 -3.24
CA SER A 111 10.27 15.58 -4.66
C SER A 111 11.61 14.92 -5.02
N ALA A 112 12.53 14.92 -4.09
CA ALA A 112 13.89 14.36 -4.27
C ALA A 112 14.14 13.14 -3.40
N LEU A 113 13.07 12.52 -2.87
CA LEU A 113 13.21 11.35 -1.99
C LEU A 113 13.86 10.18 -2.74
N VAL A 114 14.91 9.64 -2.14
CA VAL A 114 15.59 8.43 -2.61
C VAL A 114 15.60 7.42 -1.49
N VAL A 115 15.29 6.18 -1.80
CA VAL A 115 15.29 5.08 -0.84
C VAL A 115 16.21 3.99 -1.35
N SER A 116 17.09 3.50 -0.49
CA SER A 116 18.00 2.40 -0.82
C SER A 116 17.43 1.06 -0.39
N VAL A 117 17.72 0.04 -1.16
CA VAL A 117 17.31 -1.33 -0.87
C VAL A 117 18.49 -2.30 -0.90
#